data_903e03fc8647f57062dda331f280651b
#
_entry.id   903e03fc8647f57062dda331f280651b
#
_cell.length_a   1.000
_cell.length_b   1.000
_cell.length_c   1.000
_cell.angle_alpha   90.00
_cell.angle_beta   90.00
_cell.angle_gamma   90.00
#
_symmetry.space_group_name_H-M   'P 1'
#
loop_
_entity.id
_entity.type
_entity.pdbx_description
1 polymer ?
#
loop_
_entity_poly.entity_id
_entity_poly.type
_entity_poly.pdbx_seq_one_letter_code
_entity_poly.pdbx_strand_id
1 'polypeptide(L)'
;PDYFVAAGGISKGTGANIQAQKVGYAINSFYVYQQVYDKDGKPIENTFVDRNGDGIINASDKYIYKKPAGDVLMGLTSKMIWKQWDFSFSLRASLNNYVYNDVLAANASMGTIFSNGAFSNRPIAAVQLGFSGEGDYYYSDYFVQNASFLRCDNISLGYSFNNLFKSPAYGGINGRIYATVQNPFVITKYDGLDPEIGTDSNKNMGIDNNIYPRPTTFLLGLSLQF
;
A
#
# COMPACT_ATOMS: atom_id res chain seq x y z
N PRO A 1 9.22 31.47 -9.41
CA PRO A 1 10.30 30.54 -9.69
C PRO A 1 9.74 29.12 -9.69
N ASP A 2 10.00 28.39 -10.78
CA ASP A 2 9.63 26.97 -10.88
C ASP A 2 10.51 26.16 -9.96
N TYR A 3 10.14 26.11 -8.68
CA TYR A 3 10.84 25.29 -7.72
C TYR A 3 10.52 23.82 -7.99
N PHE A 4 11.56 23.05 -8.33
CA PHE A 4 11.48 21.64 -8.63
C PHE A 4 12.56 20.89 -7.84
N VAL A 5 12.17 19.92 -7.03
CA VAL A 5 13.09 19.04 -6.32
C VAL A 5 12.71 17.60 -6.62
N ALA A 6 13.66 16.83 -7.14
CA ALA A 6 13.55 15.39 -7.27
C ALA A 6 13.56 14.73 -5.88
N ALA A 7 12.68 13.77 -5.65
CA ALA A 7 12.50 13.07 -4.38
C ALA A 7 12.12 11.60 -4.64
N GLY A 8 11.97 10.83 -3.57
CA GLY A 8 11.47 9.46 -3.66
C GLY A 8 12.43 8.52 -4.37
N GLY A 9 13.49 8.11 -3.67
CA GLY A 9 14.46 7.13 -4.19
C GLY A 9 13.86 5.72 -4.30
N ILE A 10 14.25 5.00 -5.33
CA ILE A 10 13.88 3.61 -5.59
C ILE A 10 15.09 2.69 -5.57
N SER A 11 14.87 1.38 -5.48
CA SER A 11 15.92 0.36 -5.31
C SER A 11 16.86 0.20 -6.51
N LYS A 12 16.53 0.75 -7.67
CA LYS A 12 17.32 0.64 -8.92
C LYS A 12 18.65 1.42 -8.93
N GLY A 13 18.94 2.23 -7.91
CA GLY A 13 20.26 2.83 -7.77
C GLY A 13 20.27 4.25 -7.25
N THR A 14 21.48 4.75 -7.02
CA THR A 14 21.72 6.10 -6.50
C THR A 14 21.22 7.16 -7.46
N GLY A 15 20.34 8.05 -6.99
CA GLY A 15 19.78 9.13 -7.79
C GLY A 15 18.56 8.73 -8.64
N ALA A 16 18.12 7.47 -8.58
CA ALA A 16 16.88 7.04 -9.24
C ALA A 16 15.67 7.55 -8.45
N ASN A 17 15.24 8.77 -8.73
CA ASN A 17 14.10 9.41 -8.09
C ASN A 17 12.88 9.39 -9.02
N ILE A 18 11.72 9.02 -8.47
CA ILE A 18 10.45 8.90 -9.19
C ILE A 18 9.38 9.87 -8.70
N GLN A 19 9.71 10.73 -7.77
CA GLN A 19 8.81 11.74 -7.24
C GLN A 19 9.40 13.14 -7.44
N ALA A 20 8.54 14.14 -7.43
CA ALA A 20 8.94 15.53 -7.48
C ALA A 20 8.13 16.36 -6.50
N GLN A 21 8.79 17.40 -5.99
CA GLN A 21 8.13 18.50 -5.30
C GLN A 21 8.17 19.72 -6.21
N LYS A 22 7.01 20.09 -6.71
CA LYS A 22 6.84 21.23 -7.64
C LYS A 22 5.68 22.09 -7.16
N VAL A 23 5.85 23.40 -7.25
CA VAL A 23 4.79 24.37 -6.91
C VAL A 23 3.55 24.10 -7.76
N GLY A 24 2.36 24.09 -7.14
CA GLY A 24 1.09 23.78 -7.79
C GLY A 24 0.71 22.30 -7.86
N TYR A 25 1.57 21.41 -7.37
CA TYR A 25 1.31 19.96 -7.30
C TYR A 25 1.35 19.46 -5.87
N ALA A 26 0.73 18.32 -5.63
CA ALA A 26 0.78 17.68 -4.32
C ALA A 26 2.20 17.22 -3.98
N ILE A 27 2.52 17.20 -2.68
CA ILE A 27 3.81 16.73 -2.18
C ILE A 27 4.03 15.27 -2.63
N ASN A 28 5.26 14.95 -3.06
CA ASN A 28 5.67 13.63 -3.50
C ASN A 28 4.86 13.10 -4.70
N SER A 29 4.33 13.97 -5.56
CA SER A 29 3.70 13.54 -6.80
C SER A 29 4.70 12.76 -7.66
N PHE A 30 4.23 11.69 -8.32
CA PHE A 30 5.08 10.85 -9.13
C PHE A 30 5.52 11.58 -10.40
N TYR A 31 6.82 11.52 -10.69
CA TYR A 31 7.47 12.14 -11.84
C TYR A 31 8.10 11.07 -12.71
N VAL A 32 7.37 10.64 -13.72
CA VAL A 32 7.60 9.41 -14.46
C VAL A 32 7.38 9.61 -15.95
N TYR A 33 7.81 8.65 -16.78
CA TYR A 33 7.46 8.58 -18.18
C TYR A 33 6.08 7.97 -18.38
N GLN A 34 5.39 8.41 -19.43
CA GLN A 34 4.15 7.80 -19.89
C GLN A 34 4.47 6.54 -20.68
N GLN A 35 3.95 5.38 -20.21
CA GLN A 35 4.18 4.08 -20.82
C GLN A 35 3.48 3.95 -22.18
N VAL A 36 4.17 3.32 -23.13
CA VAL A 36 3.58 2.82 -24.38
C VAL A 36 3.24 1.35 -24.22
N TYR A 37 2.05 0.98 -24.69
CA TYR A 37 1.55 -0.39 -24.64
C TYR A 37 1.43 -0.98 -26.05
N ASP A 38 1.58 -2.29 -26.14
CA ASP A 38 1.28 -3.02 -27.36
C ASP A 38 -0.26 -3.17 -27.57
N LYS A 39 -0.66 -3.79 -28.67
CA LYS A 39 -2.06 -4.02 -29.03
C LYS A 39 -2.83 -4.91 -28.03
N ASP A 40 -2.11 -5.70 -27.23
CA ASP A 40 -2.66 -6.60 -26.23
C ASP A 40 -2.71 -5.95 -24.84
N GLY A 41 -2.30 -4.66 -24.73
CA GLY A 41 -2.27 -3.89 -23.49
C GLY A 41 -1.06 -4.19 -22.61
N LYS A 42 -0.02 -4.85 -23.13
CA LYS A 42 1.21 -5.13 -22.40
C LYS A 42 2.18 -3.95 -22.55
N PRO A 43 2.83 -3.51 -21.45
CA PRO A 43 3.82 -2.44 -21.54
C PRO A 43 5.05 -2.88 -22.34
N ILE A 44 5.51 -2.03 -23.24
CA ILE A 44 6.71 -2.26 -24.03
C ILE A 44 7.91 -1.71 -23.25
N GLU A 45 8.89 -2.57 -22.96
CA GLU A 45 10.07 -2.19 -22.18
C GLU A 45 10.79 -0.99 -22.82
N ASN A 46 11.17 -0.01 -21.98
CA ASN A 46 11.90 1.21 -22.38
C ASN A 46 11.25 2.04 -23.51
N THR A 47 9.97 1.85 -23.75
CA THR A 47 9.25 2.63 -24.77
C THR A 47 8.26 3.57 -24.11
N PHE A 48 8.49 4.86 -24.28
CA PHE A 48 7.72 5.92 -23.65
C PHE A 48 7.17 6.88 -24.69
N VAL A 49 6.16 7.63 -24.31
CA VAL A 49 5.57 8.66 -25.15
C VAL A 49 6.50 9.87 -25.17
N ASP A 50 6.89 10.29 -26.38
CA ASP A 50 7.53 11.57 -26.62
C ASP A 50 6.50 12.69 -26.41
N ARG A 51 6.57 13.35 -25.26
CA ARG A 51 5.56 14.34 -24.84
C ARG A 51 5.84 15.73 -25.39
N ASN A 52 7.08 16.04 -25.67
CA ASN A 52 7.49 17.34 -26.23
C ASN A 52 7.56 17.32 -27.77
N GLY A 53 7.57 16.14 -28.40
CA GLY A 53 7.56 15.95 -29.85
C GLY A 53 8.91 16.24 -30.52
N ASP A 54 10.02 16.13 -29.76
CA ASP A 54 11.36 16.39 -30.30
C ASP A 54 12.04 15.16 -30.93
N GLY A 55 11.41 13.97 -30.82
CA GLY A 55 11.91 12.70 -31.33
C GLY A 55 12.95 12.04 -30.44
N ILE A 56 13.22 12.55 -29.23
CA ILE A 56 14.23 12.05 -28.30
C ILE A 56 13.62 11.85 -26.93
N ILE A 57 13.52 10.61 -26.46
CA ILE A 57 13.02 10.32 -25.11
C ILE A 57 14.09 10.68 -24.08
N ASN A 58 13.79 11.66 -23.24
CA ASN A 58 14.68 12.15 -22.19
C ASN A 58 13.90 12.72 -20.99
N ALA A 59 14.57 13.30 -20.00
CA ALA A 59 13.94 13.83 -18.80
C ALA A 59 12.86 14.89 -19.05
N SER A 60 12.84 15.54 -20.22
CA SER A 60 11.81 16.52 -20.60
C SER A 60 10.45 15.88 -20.93
N ASP A 61 10.43 14.55 -21.17
CA ASP A 61 9.20 13.78 -21.44
C ASP A 61 8.56 13.25 -20.15
N LYS A 62 9.27 13.34 -19.02
CA LYS A 62 8.67 13.01 -17.72
C LYS A 62 7.59 14.02 -17.34
N TYR A 63 6.56 13.53 -16.70
CA TYR A 63 5.44 14.35 -16.26
C TYR A 63 5.02 14.04 -14.84
N ILE A 64 4.34 14.99 -14.22
CA ILE A 64 3.68 14.77 -12.92
C ILE A 64 2.40 13.96 -13.18
N TYR A 65 2.36 12.74 -12.67
CA TYR A 65 1.25 11.81 -12.94
C TYR A 65 0.22 11.83 -11.81
N LYS A 66 0.45 11.09 -10.76
CA LYS A 66 -0.46 10.87 -9.62
C LYS A 66 0.25 11.26 -8.32
N LYS A 67 -0.45 11.15 -7.21
CA LYS A 67 0.06 11.47 -5.88
C LYS A 67 -0.19 10.34 -4.88
N PRO A 68 0.65 10.17 -3.85
CA PRO A 68 0.45 9.14 -2.83
C PRO A 68 -0.70 9.48 -1.86
N ALA A 69 -0.98 10.76 -1.62
CA ALA A 69 -2.06 11.16 -0.72
C ALA A 69 -3.43 10.93 -1.35
N GLY A 70 -4.36 10.36 -0.58
CA GLY A 70 -5.75 10.21 -1.01
C GLY A 70 -6.49 11.53 -1.10
N ASP A 71 -7.44 11.62 -2.02
CA ASP A 71 -8.34 12.78 -2.13
C ASP A 71 -9.45 12.74 -1.10
N VAL A 72 -9.90 11.54 -0.72
CA VAL A 72 -10.97 11.34 0.25
C VAL A 72 -10.53 10.34 1.30
N LEU A 73 -10.61 10.76 2.56
CA LEU A 73 -10.38 9.93 3.73
C LEU A 73 -11.69 9.78 4.49
N MET A 74 -12.07 8.56 4.81
CA MET A 74 -13.29 8.26 5.55
C MET A 74 -12.99 7.33 6.71
N GLY A 75 -13.72 7.54 7.83
CA GLY A 75 -13.70 6.66 8.99
C GLY A 75 -15.11 6.39 9.48
N LEU A 76 -15.39 5.15 9.85
CA LEU A 76 -16.64 4.73 10.46
C LEU A 76 -16.33 3.82 11.65
N THR A 77 -16.74 4.25 12.82
CA THR A 77 -16.70 3.41 14.04
C THR A 77 -18.11 3.24 14.56
N SER A 78 -18.50 2.01 14.86
CA SER A 78 -19.81 1.68 15.40
C SER A 78 -19.66 0.79 16.63
N LYS A 79 -20.53 1.01 17.61
CA LYS A 79 -20.67 0.16 18.79
C LYS A 79 -22.14 -0.09 19.02
N MET A 80 -22.53 -1.36 19.13
CA MET A 80 -23.87 -1.84 19.38
C MET A 80 -23.91 -2.61 20.68
N ILE A 81 -24.90 -2.36 21.51
CA ILE A 81 -25.10 -3.09 22.78
C ILE A 81 -26.51 -3.65 22.74
N TRP A 82 -26.62 -4.96 22.96
CA TRP A 82 -27.90 -5.64 23.05
C TRP A 82 -27.89 -6.62 24.24
N LYS A 83 -28.60 -6.25 25.27
CA LYS A 83 -28.60 -6.98 26.55
C LYS A 83 -27.18 -7.12 27.11
N GLN A 84 -26.66 -8.32 27.19
CA GLN A 84 -25.31 -8.65 27.69
C GLN A 84 -24.22 -8.64 26.58
N TRP A 85 -24.63 -8.51 25.32
CA TRP A 85 -23.69 -8.52 24.19
C TRP A 85 -23.30 -7.11 23.79
N ASP A 86 -22.04 -6.92 23.52
CA ASP A 86 -21.53 -5.74 22.83
C ASP A 86 -20.75 -6.15 21.58
N PHE A 87 -20.99 -5.43 20.50
CA PHE A 87 -20.31 -5.60 19.23
C PHE A 87 -19.79 -4.24 18.77
N SER A 88 -18.54 -4.20 18.32
CA SER A 88 -17.99 -2.98 17.75
C SER A 88 -17.09 -3.28 16.55
N PHE A 89 -17.04 -2.33 15.64
CA PHE A 89 -16.10 -2.38 14.52
C PHE A 89 -15.63 -0.98 14.16
N SER A 90 -14.46 -0.91 13.50
CA SER A 90 -13.89 0.32 12.97
C SER A 90 -13.43 0.08 11.55
N LEU A 91 -13.91 0.92 10.63
CA LEU A 91 -13.57 0.91 9.22
C LEU A 91 -12.94 2.24 8.85
N ARG A 92 -11.98 2.21 7.96
CA ARG A 92 -11.44 3.41 7.31
C ARG A 92 -11.16 3.15 5.84
N ALA A 93 -11.27 4.21 5.05
CA ALA A 93 -11.02 4.17 3.63
C ALA A 93 -10.18 5.36 3.20
N SER A 94 -9.33 5.12 2.22
CA SER A 94 -8.62 6.14 1.45
C SER A 94 -8.92 5.92 -0.02
N LEU A 95 -9.31 6.98 -0.71
CA LEU A 95 -9.68 6.91 -2.11
C LEU A 95 -8.78 7.83 -2.94
N ASN A 96 -8.44 7.36 -4.14
CA ASN A 96 -7.63 8.07 -5.12
C ASN A 96 -6.20 8.36 -4.64
N ASN A 97 -5.66 7.48 -3.79
CA ASN A 97 -4.25 7.43 -3.46
C ASN A 97 -3.53 6.44 -4.40
N TYR A 98 -2.28 6.71 -4.68
CA TYR A 98 -1.47 5.92 -5.59
C TYR A 98 -0.16 5.52 -4.91
N VAL A 99 0.37 4.36 -5.32
CA VAL A 99 1.63 3.81 -4.83
C VAL A 99 2.49 3.41 -6.01
N TYR A 100 3.75 3.77 -5.98
CA TYR A 100 4.75 3.21 -6.87
C TYR A 100 5.19 1.86 -6.30
N ASN A 101 4.95 0.78 -7.07
CA ASN A 101 5.31 -0.58 -6.69
C ASN A 101 6.78 -0.86 -7.05
N ASP A 102 7.70 -0.46 -6.18
CA ASP A 102 9.14 -0.66 -6.39
C ASP A 102 9.53 -2.13 -6.32
N VAL A 103 8.79 -2.94 -5.57
CA VAL A 103 8.98 -4.40 -5.53
C VAL A 103 8.71 -5.02 -6.89
N LEU A 104 7.62 -4.62 -7.54
CA LEU A 104 7.30 -5.06 -8.90
C LEU A 104 8.35 -4.56 -9.90
N ALA A 105 8.71 -3.27 -9.85
CA ALA A 105 9.70 -2.68 -10.75
C ALA A 105 11.07 -3.36 -10.62
N ALA A 106 11.54 -3.61 -9.41
CA ALA A 106 12.81 -4.28 -9.15
C ALA A 106 12.84 -5.75 -9.63
N ASN A 107 11.68 -6.40 -9.65
CA ASN A 107 11.53 -7.80 -10.03
C ASN A 107 10.87 -8.02 -11.40
N ALA A 108 10.62 -6.96 -12.17
CA ALA A 108 9.94 -7.03 -13.46
C ALA A 108 10.74 -7.76 -14.55
N SER A 109 12.06 -7.93 -14.37
CA SER A 109 12.93 -8.42 -15.42
C SER A 109 13.33 -9.88 -15.25
N MET A 110 13.58 -10.53 -16.38
CA MET A 110 14.12 -11.89 -16.49
C MET A 110 15.66 -11.90 -16.56
N GLY A 111 16.31 -10.73 -16.68
CA GLY A 111 17.77 -10.62 -16.94
C GLY A 111 18.66 -11.27 -15.89
N THR A 112 18.17 -11.49 -14.67
CA THR A 112 18.92 -12.14 -13.59
C THR A 112 18.36 -13.51 -13.19
N ILE A 113 17.59 -14.16 -14.08
CA ILE A 113 17.03 -15.50 -13.81
C ILE A 113 18.14 -16.55 -13.57
N PHE A 114 19.27 -16.38 -14.26
CA PHE A 114 20.45 -17.20 -14.06
C PHE A 114 21.61 -16.30 -13.58
N SER A 115 21.98 -16.44 -12.34
CA SER A 115 23.11 -15.71 -11.76
C SER A 115 23.90 -16.61 -10.80
N ASN A 116 25.20 -16.37 -10.71
CA ASN A 116 26.11 -17.13 -9.85
C ASN A 116 26.04 -18.66 -10.05
N GLY A 117 25.79 -19.11 -11.28
CA GLY A 117 25.74 -20.53 -11.61
C GLY A 117 24.44 -21.25 -11.19
N ALA A 118 23.41 -20.51 -10.75
CA ALA A 118 22.13 -21.07 -10.32
C ALA A 118 20.92 -20.31 -10.92
N PHE A 119 19.83 -21.03 -11.10
CA PHE A 119 18.54 -20.41 -11.43
C PHE A 119 17.92 -19.80 -10.16
N SER A 120 17.51 -18.54 -10.26
CA SER A 120 16.76 -17.85 -9.22
C SER A 120 15.25 -17.97 -9.48
N ASN A 121 14.47 -18.08 -8.41
CA ASN A 121 13.02 -17.98 -8.51
C ASN A 121 12.62 -16.54 -8.87
N ARG A 122 11.65 -16.38 -9.78
CA ARG A 122 11.13 -15.10 -10.21
C ARG A 122 9.63 -15.03 -10.01
N PRO A 123 9.08 -13.85 -9.62
CA PRO A 123 7.65 -13.67 -9.53
C PRO A 123 7.03 -13.84 -10.93
N ILE A 124 5.80 -14.32 -10.97
CA ILE A 124 5.05 -14.52 -12.21
C ILE A 124 4.94 -13.24 -13.05
N ALA A 125 4.89 -12.09 -12.39
CA ALA A 125 4.89 -10.78 -13.05
C ALA A 125 6.11 -10.55 -13.95
N ALA A 126 7.31 -11.02 -13.56
CA ALA A 126 8.52 -10.94 -14.39
C ALA A 126 8.35 -11.76 -15.69
N VAL A 127 7.73 -12.93 -15.59
CA VAL A 127 7.46 -13.78 -16.76
C VAL A 127 6.41 -13.11 -17.67
N GLN A 128 5.37 -12.55 -17.09
CA GLN A 128 4.31 -11.88 -17.85
C GLN A 128 4.81 -10.62 -18.56
N LEU A 129 5.63 -9.81 -17.88
CA LEU A 129 6.24 -8.61 -18.46
C LEU A 129 7.32 -8.98 -19.48
N GLY A 130 8.16 -9.95 -19.16
CA GLY A 130 9.24 -10.41 -20.05
C GLY A 130 10.31 -9.36 -20.30
N PHE A 131 10.50 -8.42 -19.38
CA PHE A 131 11.52 -7.37 -19.51
C PHE A 131 12.93 -7.96 -19.41
N SER A 132 13.85 -7.40 -20.20
CA SER A 132 15.27 -7.75 -20.13
C SER A 132 15.91 -7.24 -18.84
N GLY A 133 15.44 -6.10 -18.35
CA GLY A 133 15.96 -5.41 -17.18
C GLY A 133 16.99 -4.34 -17.48
N GLU A 134 17.20 -4.06 -18.73
CA GLU A 134 18.07 -2.99 -19.20
C GLU A 134 17.31 -1.66 -19.31
N GLY A 135 18.06 -0.55 -19.29
CA GLY A 135 17.52 0.79 -19.48
C GLY A 135 16.69 1.35 -18.33
N ASP A 136 15.75 2.23 -18.67
CA ASP A 136 15.03 3.12 -17.74
C ASP A 136 13.57 2.70 -17.50
N TYR A 137 13.19 1.44 -17.79
CA TYR A 137 11.83 0.93 -17.70
C TYR A 137 11.15 1.22 -16.34
N TYR A 138 11.94 1.29 -15.27
CA TYR A 138 11.45 1.56 -13.91
C TYR A 138 10.95 3.01 -13.69
N TYR A 139 11.25 3.94 -14.58
CA TYR A 139 10.65 5.28 -14.54
C TYR A 139 9.25 5.36 -15.16
N SER A 140 8.65 4.23 -15.51
CA SER A 140 7.32 4.16 -16.13
C SER A 140 6.20 4.42 -15.14
N ASP A 141 5.14 5.10 -15.59
CA ASP A 141 3.86 5.25 -14.87
C ASP A 141 3.11 3.92 -14.71
N TYR A 142 3.50 2.87 -15.44
CA TYR A 142 2.99 1.52 -15.28
C TYR A 142 3.11 1.00 -13.84
N PHE A 143 4.19 1.34 -13.16
CA PHE A 143 4.43 0.92 -11.78
C PHE A 143 3.70 1.78 -10.74
N VAL A 144 3.06 2.87 -11.15
CA VAL A 144 2.22 3.71 -10.28
C VAL A 144 0.81 3.17 -10.28
N GLN A 145 0.46 2.41 -9.25
CA GLN A 145 -0.79 1.69 -9.13
C GLN A 145 -1.79 2.42 -8.22
N ASN A 146 -3.08 2.22 -8.49
CA ASN A 146 -4.13 2.73 -7.61
C ASN A 146 -4.15 1.92 -6.32
N ALA A 147 -3.89 2.57 -5.20
CA ALA A 147 -3.85 2.00 -3.87
C ALA A 147 -5.04 2.42 -2.99
N SER A 148 -6.15 2.82 -3.59
CA SER A 148 -7.40 3.04 -2.86
C SER A 148 -7.79 1.80 -2.09
N PHE A 149 -8.24 1.97 -0.85
CA PHE A 149 -8.58 0.84 0.00
C PHE A 149 -9.75 1.13 0.94
N LEU A 150 -10.41 0.06 1.36
CA LEU A 150 -11.26 -0.02 2.54
C LEU A 150 -10.65 -1.05 3.49
N ARG A 151 -10.30 -0.62 4.70
CA ARG A 151 -9.69 -1.45 5.74
C ARG A 151 -10.63 -1.56 6.94
N CYS A 152 -10.73 -2.75 7.48
CA CYS A 152 -11.27 -2.95 8.82
C CYS A 152 -10.11 -2.99 9.81
N ASP A 153 -10.07 -2.00 10.73
CA ASP A 153 -9.01 -1.93 11.73
C ASP A 153 -9.23 -2.89 12.88
N ASN A 154 -10.49 -3.04 13.32
CA ASN A 154 -10.84 -4.00 14.34
C ASN A 154 -12.31 -4.41 14.27
N ILE A 155 -12.59 -5.61 14.77
CA ILE A 155 -13.92 -6.13 15.10
C ILE A 155 -13.82 -6.72 16.48
N SER A 156 -14.74 -6.34 17.38
CA SER A 156 -14.79 -6.88 18.75
C SER A 156 -16.20 -7.34 19.10
N LEU A 157 -16.29 -8.49 19.71
CA LEU A 157 -17.51 -9.06 20.28
C LEU A 157 -17.27 -9.34 21.76
N GLY A 158 -18.11 -8.81 22.63
CA GLY A 158 -18.04 -9.00 24.05
C GLY A 158 -19.35 -9.53 24.64
N TYR A 159 -19.24 -10.27 25.72
CA TYR A 159 -20.36 -10.74 26.53
C TYR A 159 -20.11 -10.40 27.98
N SER A 160 -21.01 -9.62 28.59
CA SER A 160 -20.97 -9.24 29.99
C SER A 160 -21.90 -10.16 30.81
N PHE A 161 -21.40 -10.65 31.91
CA PHE A 161 -22.17 -11.48 32.84
C PHE A 161 -22.17 -10.87 34.23
N ASN A 162 -23.28 -11.04 34.93
CA ASN A 162 -23.45 -10.52 36.29
C ASN A 162 -23.86 -11.64 37.24
N ASN A 163 -23.39 -11.54 38.47
CA ASN A 163 -23.74 -12.46 39.55
C ASN A 163 -23.43 -13.93 39.23
N LEU A 164 -22.35 -14.20 38.51
CA LEU A 164 -21.86 -15.56 38.31
C LEU A 164 -21.28 -16.09 39.65
N PHE A 165 -21.57 -17.33 40.02
CA PHE A 165 -21.08 -17.94 41.28
C PHE A 165 -21.39 -17.12 42.55
N LYS A 166 -22.68 -16.90 42.84
CA LYS A 166 -23.11 -16.25 44.09
C LYS A 166 -22.57 -16.98 45.31
N SER A 167 -21.71 -16.34 46.08
CA SER A 167 -21.26 -16.77 47.39
C SER A 167 -21.79 -15.83 48.45
N PRO A 168 -22.28 -16.36 49.61
CA PRO A 168 -22.71 -15.50 50.72
C PRO A 168 -21.59 -14.61 51.26
N ALA A 169 -20.32 -14.98 51.07
CA ALA A 169 -19.18 -14.24 51.61
C ALA A 169 -18.65 -13.13 50.69
N TYR A 170 -18.86 -13.25 49.38
CA TYR A 170 -18.19 -12.34 48.40
C TYR A 170 -19.15 -11.70 47.38
N GLY A 171 -20.46 -11.90 47.51
CA GLY A 171 -21.40 -11.46 46.47
C GLY A 171 -21.29 -12.29 45.20
N GLY A 172 -21.74 -11.78 44.08
CA GLY A 172 -21.62 -12.43 42.79
C GLY A 172 -20.44 -11.84 41.97
N ILE A 173 -19.76 -12.66 41.24
CA ILE A 173 -18.71 -12.22 40.32
C ILE A 173 -19.35 -11.59 39.06
N ASN A 174 -18.99 -10.37 38.77
CA ASN A 174 -19.34 -9.70 37.51
C ASN A 174 -18.15 -9.76 36.57
N GLY A 175 -18.38 -9.84 35.29
CA GLY A 175 -17.27 -9.85 34.36
C GLY A 175 -17.69 -9.73 32.92
N ARG A 176 -16.69 -9.66 32.07
CA ARG A 176 -16.84 -9.60 30.61
C ARG A 176 -15.78 -10.45 29.94
N ILE A 177 -16.22 -11.33 29.07
CA ILE A 177 -15.36 -12.03 28.13
C ILE A 177 -15.49 -11.36 26.77
N TYR A 178 -14.37 -11.20 26.05
CA TYR A 178 -14.41 -10.59 24.72
C TYR A 178 -13.37 -11.20 23.80
N ALA A 179 -13.69 -11.17 22.52
CA ALA A 179 -12.77 -11.50 21.44
C ALA A 179 -12.67 -10.31 20.50
N THR A 180 -11.45 -10.00 20.07
CA THR A 180 -11.17 -8.93 19.13
C THR A 180 -10.25 -9.44 18.03
N VAL A 181 -10.57 -9.09 16.79
CA VAL A 181 -9.69 -9.31 15.64
C VAL A 181 -9.23 -7.94 15.14
N GLN A 182 -7.93 -7.72 15.10
CA GLN A 182 -7.32 -6.53 14.52
C GLN A 182 -6.88 -6.81 13.09
N ASN A 183 -7.04 -5.83 12.22
CA ASN A 183 -6.73 -5.93 10.78
C ASN A 183 -7.32 -7.18 10.10
N PRO A 184 -8.63 -7.49 10.27
CA PRO A 184 -9.22 -8.72 9.73
C PRO A 184 -9.20 -8.77 8.20
N PHE A 185 -9.33 -7.61 7.53
CA PHE A 185 -9.28 -7.54 6.06
C PHE A 185 -8.95 -6.14 5.55
N VAL A 186 -8.45 -6.11 4.32
CA VAL A 186 -8.33 -4.92 3.47
C VAL A 186 -8.87 -5.25 2.08
N ILE A 187 -9.64 -4.33 1.51
CA ILE A 187 -10.15 -4.43 0.14
C ILE A 187 -9.45 -3.35 -0.67
N THR A 188 -8.72 -3.77 -1.69
CA THR A 188 -7.94 -2.88 -2.55
C THR A 188 -7.76 -3.48 -3.94
N LYS A 189 -7.37 -2.66 -4.93
CA LYS A 189 -6.91 -3.09 -6.26
C LYS A 189 -5.38 -3.04 -6.39
N TYR A 190 -4.68 -2.69 -5.34
CA TYR A 190 -3.22 -2.66 -5.32
C TYR A 190 -2.66 -4.08 -5.34
N ASP A 191 -1.69 -4.34 -6.21
CA ASP A 191 -1.09 -5.68 -6.40
C ASP A 191 0.00 -6.02 -5.37
N GLY A 192 0.43 -5.04 -4.55
CA GLY A 192 1.39 -5.26 -3.47
C GLY A 192 0.76 -5.80 -2.19
N LEU A 193 1.58 -5.98 -1.16
CA LEU A 193 1.16 -6.61 0.11
C LEU A 193 0.22 -5.73 0.95
N ASP A 194 0.44 -4.43 0.97
CA ASP A 194 -0.38 -3.47 1.73
C ASP A 194 -0.50 -2.16 0.94
N PRO A 195 -1.72 -1.65 0.67
CA PRO A 195 -1.92 -0.38 -0.05
C PRO A 195 -1.58 0.85 0.77
N GLU A 196 -1.43 0.71 2.08
CA GLU A 196 -1.15 1.80 3.01
C GLU A 196 0.35 1.93 3.26
N ILE A 197 1.03 2.45 2.25
CA ILE A 197 2.46 2.71 2.31
C ILE A 197 2.69 4.06 3.00
N GLY A 198 2.80 4.01 4.32
CA GLY A 198 3.28 5.12 5.12
C GLY A 198 4.78 4.98 5.33
N THR A 199 5.52 6.05 5.21
CA THR A 199 6.91 6.07 5.62
C THR A 199 7.09 7.05 6.75
N ASP A 200 7.99 6.75 7.67
CA ASP A 200 8.37 7.64 8.78
C ASP A 200 9.11 8.89 8.29
N SER A 201 9.43 8.95 7.01
CA SER A 201 10.04 10.11 6.38
C SER A 201 9.19 10.61 5.21
N ASN A 202 8.96 11.92 5.15
CA ASN A 202 8.28 12.58 4.03
C ASN A 202 8.95 12.37 2.66
N LYS A 203 10.08 11.66 2.60
CA LYS A 203 10.89 11.49 1.39
C LYS A 203 10.49 10.31 0.52
N ASN A 204 9.81 9.28 1.09
CA ASN A 204 9.46 8.05 0.35
C ASN A 204 7.97 7.68 0.50
N MET A 205 7.12 8.66 0.79
CA MET A 205 5.68 8.43 0.92
C MET A 205 5.13 7.86 -0.40
N GLY A 206 4.44 6.72 -0.31
CA GLY A 206 3.82 6.08 -1.48
C GLY A 206 4.78 5.29 -2.38
N ILE A 207 5.98 4.93 -1.88
CA ILE A 207 6.89 4.00 -2.58
C ILE A 207 6.93 2.69 -1.78
N ASP A 208 6.49 1.59 -2.40
CA ASP A 208 6.52 0.27 -1.78
C ASP A 208 7.89 -0.41 -1.99
N ASN A 209 8.75 -0.25 -1.01
CA ASN A 209 10.07 -0.89 -0.94
C ASN A 209 10.02 -2.20 -0.14
N ASN A 210 9.02 -3.04 -0.33
CA ASN A 210 8.84 -4.29 0.39
C ASN A 210 8.57 -4.08 1.90
N ILE A 211 7.63 -3.20 2.21
CA ILE A 211 7.22 -2.92 3.58
C ILE A 211 6.47 -4.12 4.15
N TYR A 212 6.78 -4.45 5.41
CA TYR A 212 6.10 -5.54 6.09
C TYR A 212 4.59 -5.22 6.26
N PRO A 213 3.67 -6.09 5.80
CA PRO A 213 2.24 -5.84 5.90
C PRO A 213 1.77 -5.91 7.35
N ARG A 214 0.68 -5.22 7.65
CA ARG A 214 0.07 -5.27 8.98
C ARG A 214 -0.49 -6.66 9.26
N PRO A 215 -0.08 -7.31 10.37
CA PRO A 215 -0.57 -8.64 10.72
C PRO A 215 -2.03 -8.60 11.18
N THR A 216 -2.77 -9.66 10.88
CA THR A 216 -4.03 -9.93 11.55
C THR A 216 -3.74 -10.48 12.94
N THR A 217 -4.33 -9.88 13.98
CA THR A 217 -4.10 -10.26 15.38
C THR A 217 -5.42 -10.65 16.03
N PHE A 218 -5.42 -11.78 16.70
CA PHE A 218 -6.56 -12.29 17.48
C PHE A 218 -6.27 -12.09 18.97
N LEU A 219 -7.21 -11.46 19.64
CA LEU A 219 -7.15 -11.16 21.07
C LEU A 219 -8.37 -11.80 21.76
N LEU A 220 -8.13 -12.49 22.85
CA LEU A 220 -9.16 -12.96 23.75
C LEU A 220 -8.89 -12.36 25.14
N GLY A 221 -9.92 -11.78 25.75
CA GLY A 221 -9.78 -11.13 27.03
C GLY A 221 -10.90 -11.50 28.00
N LEU A 222 -10.55 -11.50 29.27
CA LEU A 222 -11.46 -11.69 30.39
C LEU A 222 -11.23 -10.59 31.42
N SER A 223 -12.29 -9.90 31.80
CA SER A 223 -12.29 -8.93 32.90
C SER A 223 -13.22 -9.43 33.99
N LEU A 224 -12.75 -9.49 35.23
CA LEU A 224 -13.52 -9.92 36.39
C LEU A 224 -13.54 -8.83 37.44
N GLN A 225 -14.70 -8.65 38.10
CA GLN A 225 -14.91 -7.74 39.21
C GLN A 225 -15.56 -8.52 40.35
N PHE A 226 -14.92 -8.46 41.51
CA PHE A 226 -15.31 -9.11 42.76
C PHE A 226 -15.97 -8.11 43.68
#